data_66818db30c6d72edace3d08502bbb675
#
_entry.id   66818db30c6d72edace3d08502bbb675
#
_cell.length_a   1.000
_cell.length_b   1.000
_cell.length_c   1.000
_cell.angle_alpha   90.00
_cell.angle_beta   90.00
_cell.angle_gamma   90.00
#
_symmetry.space_group_name_H-M   'P 1'
#
loop_
_entity.id
_entity.type
_entity.pdbx_description
1 polymer ?
#
loop_
_entity_poly.entity_id
_entity_poly.type
_entity_poly.pdbx_seq_one_letter_code
_entity_poly.pdbx_strand_id
1 'polypeptide(L)'
;MKINKLTLSNGLRLVHYEDLSTQMVALNIVYDVGARDEHPDHTGFAHLFEHLMFGGSVNIPDYDAPLQSAGGENNAWTNNDITNYYLTVPKPNVEIGFWLESDRMLSLAFNEQSLEVQRGVVMEEFKQRCLNQPYGDVGHLIRPLAYRVHPYRWPTIGKDLSHIEQATLEEVKAFFYRFYAPNNAVLSVTGNISWEETVRLTEKWFGPIPRREVPVRNLPQEVAQTEARRQVVERPVPLDALFMAYHMCSREHSDYYAFDILSDILSNGRSSRLNRRLVQEQKLFSSIDAYISGTRDAGLLHISGKPAAGVSLEEAEAAVCKELEELQQTAIEEQELEKVKNKFESTQIFGNINYLNVATNLAWFELTGQAEDIDREVERYRVVTAEQLKRVAREAFREENSVVLYYKKG
;
A
#
# COMPACT_ATOMS: atom_id res chain seq x y z
N MET A 1 -16.47 -16.35 6.84
CA MET A 1 -15.33 -17.26 7.16
C MET A 1 -15.34 -17.63 8.64
N LYS A 2 -14.80 -18.82 9.04
CA LYS A 2 -14.60 -19.13 10.46
C LYS A 2 -13.21 -18.68 10.86
N ILE A 3 -13.11 -17.51 11.47
CA ILE A 3 -11.85 -16.90 11.86
C ILE A 3 -11.59 -17.17 13.33
N ASN A 4 -10.41 -17.66 13.66
CA ASN A 4 -9.95 -17.89 15.03
C ASN A 4 -8.89 -16.82 15.39
N LYS A 5 -8.90 -16.32 16.63
CA LYS A 5 -7.97 -15.28 17.09
C LYS A 5 -7.41 -15.57 18.48
N LEU A 6 -6.17 -15.16 18.70
CA LEU A 6 -5.48 -15.22 19.98
C LEU A 6 -4.51 -14.04 20.10
N THR A 7 -4.39 -13.46 21.26
CA THR A 7 -3.30 -12.53 21.57
C THR A 7 -2.35 -13.19 22.58
N LEU A 8 -1.09 -13.35 22.20
CA LEU A 8 -0.05 -13.90 23.07
C LEU A 8 0.27 -12.94 24.22
N SER A 9 0.89 -13.44 25.28
CA SER A 9 1.31 -12.65 26.45
C SER A 9 2.26 -11.50 26.09
N ASN A 10 3.08 -11.66 25.03
CA ASN A 10 3.97 -10.63 24.51
C ASN A 10 3.27 -9.61 23.61
N GLY A 11 1.95 -9.78 23.36
CA GLY A 11 1.12 -8.85 22.59
C GLY A 11 1.03 -9.14 21.10
N LEU A 12 1.66 -10.21 20.57
CA LEU A 12 1.47 -10.64 19.20
C LEU A 12 0.01 -11.09 18.99
N ARG A 13 -0.65 -10.51 18.00
CA ARG A 13 -2.00 -10.90 17.59
C ARG A 13 -1.91 -11.98 16.53
N LEU A 14 -2.54 -13.13 16.78
CA LEU A 14 -2.66 -14.23 15.86
C LEU A 14 -4.08 -14.27 15.28
N VAL A 15 -4.17 -14.37 13.97
CA VAL A 15 -5.40 -14.64 13.22
C VAL A 15 -5.23 -15.90 12.40
N HIS A 16 -6.24 -16.76 12.36
CA HIS A 16 -6.17 -18.03 11.67
C HIS A 16 -7.46 -18.30 10.88
N TYR A 17 -7.28 -18.82 9.68
CA TYR A 17 -8.35 -19.37 8.85
C TYR A 17 -7.92 -20.71 8.25
N GLU A 18 -8.64 -21.80 8.59
CA GLU A 18 -8.39 -23.12 8.07
C GLU A 18 -9.04 -23.29 6.69
N ASP A 19 -8.22 -23.64 5.69
CA ASP A 19 -8.68 -23.97 4.34
C ASP A 19 -8.15 -25.36 3.94
N LEU A 20 -9.04 -26.35 3.96
CA LEU A 20 -8.72 -27.73 3.61
C LEU A 20 -8.71 -27.98 2.08
N SER A 21 -9.06 -27.00 1.28
CA SER A 21 -9.06 -27.12 -0.18
C SER A 21 -7.65 -27.07 -0.79
N THR A 22 -6.68 -26.57 -0.05
CA THR A 22 -5.27 -26.48 -0.45
C THR A 22 -4.38 -27.44 0.35
N GLN A 23 -3.18 -27.75 -0.16
CA GLN A 23 -2.11 -28.45 0.59
C GLN A 23 -1.03 -27.48 1.09
N MET A 24 -1.25 -26.20 0.92
CA MET A 24 -0.32 -25.16 1.29
C MET A 24 -0.78 -24.41 2.54
N VAL A 25 0.16 -23.75 3.19
CA VAL A 25 -0.09 -22.80 4.29
C VAL A 25 0.62 -21.50 3.98
N ALA A 26 -0.07 -20.39 4.18
CA ALA A 26 0.51 -19.06 4.15
C ALA A 26 0.67 -18.51 5.58
N LEU A 27 1.85 -17.98 5.87
CA LEU A 27 2.11 -17.12 7.03
C LEU A 27 2.31 -15.70 6.52
N ASN A 28 1.55 -14.76 7.06
CA ASN A 28 1.67 -13.35 6.74
C ASN A 28 1.84 -12.55 8.03
N ILE A 29 2.92 -11.78 8.12
CA ILE A 29 3.17 -10.88 9.26
C ILE A 29 3.13 -9.45 8.76
N VAL A 30 2.21 -8.67 9.31
CA VAL A 30 2.15 -7.23 9.10
C VAL A 30 2.66 -6.51 10.35
N TYR A 31 3.62 -5.60 10.16
CA TYR A 31 4.06 -4.68 11.19
C TYR A 31 3.41 -3.32 10.99
N ASP A 32 2.91 -2.73 12.08
CA ASP A 32 2.34 -1.38 12.07
C ASP A 32 3.46 -0.33 12.03
N VAL A 33 4.18 -0.31 10.92
CA VAL A 33 5.26 0.63 10.62
C VAL A 33 5.41 0.77 9.11
N GLY A 34 5.49 2.01 8.63
CA GLY A 34 5.68 2.34 7.23
C GLY A 34 6.43 3.67 7.08
N ALA A 35 6.45 4.19 5.85
CA ALA A 35 7.18 5.43 5.56
C ALA A 35 6.70 6.65 6.38
N ARG A 36 5.47 6.66 6.89
CA ARG A 36 4.97 7.73 7.76
C ARG A 36 5.63 7.79 9.14
N ASP A 37 6.26 6.69 9.58
CA ASP A 37 6.90 6.58 10.89
C ASP A 37 8.37 7.04 10.87
N GLU A 38 8.85 7.45 9.70
CA GLU A 38 10.22 7.89 9.48
C GLU A 38 10.44 9.34 9.92
N HIS A 39 11.68 9.66 10.26
CA HIS A 39 12.07 11.04 10.49
C HIS A 39 12.25 11.77 9.13
N PRO A 40 11.86 13.06 9.01
CA PRO A 40 11.97 13.78 7.73
C PRO A 40 13.39 13.86 7.15
N ASP A 41 14.42 13.70 7.97
CA ASP A 41 15.83 13.71 7.55
C ASP A 41 16.42 12.30 7.39
N HIS A 42 15.62 11.25 7.63
CA HIS A 42 16.00 9.84 7.54
C HIS A 42 14.85 9.05 6.90
N THR A 43 14.54 9.32 5.63
CA THR A 43 13.44 8.69 4.89
C THR A 43 13.92 7.51 4.06
N GLY A 44 13.02 6.56 3.78
CA GLY A 44 13.32 5.31 3.10
C GLY A 44 13.73 4.18 4.03
N PHE A 45 13.73 4.40 5.35
CA PHE A 45 14.13 3.40 6.35
C PHE A 45 13.16 2.22 6.42
N ALA A 46 11.85 2.45 6.32
CA ALA A 46 10.88 1.35 6.30
C ALA A 46 11.11 0.41 5.11
N HIS A 47 11.43 0.96 3.94
CA HIS A 47 11.78 0.19 2.76
C HIS A 47 13.16 -0.48 2.88
N LEU A 48 14.16 0.19 3.43
CA LEU A 48 15.46 -0.42 3.72
C LEU A 48 15.30 -1.62 4.66
N PHE A 49 14.37 -1.52 5.66
CA PHE A 49 14.07 -2.64 6.55
C PHE A 49 13.39 -3.81 5.85
N GLU A 50 12.53 -3.56 4.86
CA GLU A 50 12.00 -4.63 4.02
C GLU A 50 13.13 -5.51 3.48
N HIS A 51 14.19 -4.90 2.95
CA HIS A 51 15.36 -5.62 2.44
C HIS A 51 16.22 -6.25 3.55
N LEU A 52 16.50 -5.50 4.63
CA LEU A 52 17.34 -5.98 5.73
C LEU A 52 16.79 -7.24 6.41
N MET A 53 15.48 -7.40 6.44
CA MET A 53 14.81 -8.57 7.02
C MET A 53 15.10 -9.89 6.27
N PHE A 54 15.64 -9.81 5.05
CA PHE A 54 16.13 -10.96 4.28
C PHE A 54 17.65 -11.13 4.35
N GLY A 55 18.36 -10.18 4.94
CA GLY A 55 19.81 -10.16 5.06
C GLY A 55 20.39 -11.05 6.17
N GLY A 56 19.58 -11.95 6.73
CA GLY A 56 19.95 -12.84 7.83
C GLY A 56 19.52 -12.31 9.20
N SER A 57 19.27 -13.24 10.10
CA SER A 57 18.87 -13.01 11.49
C SER A 57 19.89 -13.57 12.46
N VAL A 58 19.64 -13.45 13.77
CA VAL A 58 20.60 -13.79 14.81
C VAL A 58 21.04 -15.27 14.77
N ASN A 59 20.14 -16.17 14.41
CA ASN A 59 20.43 -17.61 14.33
C ASN A 59 20.41 -18.17 12.90
N ILE A 60 19.92 -17.40 11.92
CA ILE A 60 19.68 -17.85 10.55
C ILE A 60 20.41 -16.89 9.60
N PRO A 61 21.59 -17.27 9.11
CA PRO A 61 22.39 -16.39 8.23
C PRO A 61 21.81 -16.24 6.82
N ASP A 62 21.03 -17.20 6.36
CA ASP A 62 20.38 -17.24 5.05
C ASP A 62 18.91 -17.63 5.24
N TYR A 63 18.01 -16.69 4.97
CA TYR A 63 16.58 -16.89 5.13
C TYR A 63 15.98 -17.76 4.01
N ASP A 64 16.46 -17.60 2.79
CA ASP A 64 15.85 -18.21 1.61
C ASP A 64 16.20 -19.69 1.46
N ALA A 65 17.43 -20.09 1.77
CA ALA A 65 17.90 -21.44 1.56
C ALA A 65 17.05 -22.51 2.28
N PRO A 66 16.74 -22.40 3.60
CA PRO A 66 15.87 -23.37 4.28
C PRO A 66 14.43 -23.32 3.76
N LEU A 67 13.91 -22.16 3.40
CA LEU A 67 12.55 -22.03 2.88
C LEU A 67 12.41 -22.69 1.51
N GLN A 68 13.32 -22.44 0.59
CA GLN A 68 13.35 -23.07 -0.74
C GLN A 68 13.51 -24.59 -0.63
N SER A 69 14.38 -25.06 0.26
CA SER A 69 14.55 -26.49 0.52
C SER A 69 13.27 -27.16 1.04
N ALA A 70 12.42 -26.40 1.72
CA ALA A 70 11.11 -26.85 2.19
C ALA A 70 10.00 -26.75 1.11
N GLY A 71 10.31 -26.24 -0.09
CA GLY A 71 9.35 -25.99 -1.17
C GLY A 71 8.50 -24.76 -0.94
N GLY A 72 8.98 -23.80 -0.15
CA GLY A 72 8.30 -22.55 0.12
C GLY A 72 8.83 -21.39 -0.74
N GLU A 73 8.08 -20.32 -0.75
CA GLU A 73 8.40 -19.03 -1.37
C GLU A 73 8.03 -17.88 -0.43
N ASN A 74 8.65 -16.74 -0.59
CA ASN A 74 8.38 -15.56 0.22
C ASN A 74 8.39 -14.28 -0.63
N ASN A 75 7.85 -13.22 -0.05
CA ASN A 75 8.05 -11.85 -0.52
C ASN A 75 7.68 -10.88 0.60
N ALA A 76 7.92 -9.59 0.33
CA ALA A 76 7.54 -8.51 1.22
C ALA A 76 7.13 -7.26 0.42
N TRP A 77 6.51 -6.32 1.08
CA TRP A 77 6.25 -4.99 0.56
C TRP A 77 6.04 -3.98 1.68
N THR A 78 6.39 -2.75 1.40
CA THR A 78 6.23 -1.60 2.30
C THR A 78 5.41 -0.52 1.62
N ASN A 79 4.54 0.12 2.38
CA ASN A 79 3.84 1.31 1.95
C ASN A 79 4.00 2.45 2.96
N ASN A 80 3.14 3.46 2.88
CA ASN A 80 3.19 4.57 3.81
C ASN A 80 2.91 4.15 5.25
N ASP A 81 2.11 3.11 5.48
CA ASP A 81 1.48 2.78 6.77
C ASP A 81 2.00 1.51 7.41
N ILE A 82 2.37 0.51 6.61
CA ILE A 82 2.73 -0.83 7.06
C ILE A 82 3.90 -1.41 6.27
N THR A 83 4.58 -2.36 6.89
CA THR A 83 5.51 -3.29 6.24
C THR A 83 4.99 -4.70 6.42
N ASN A 84 4.85 -5.43 5.33
CA ASN A 84 4.24 -6.74 5.27
C ASN A 84 5.21 -7.78 4.74
N TYR A 85 5.31 -8.90 5.42
CA TYR A 85 6.10 -10.06 5.01
C TYR A 85 5.20 -11.27 4.92
N TYR A 86 5.42 -12.10 3.92
CA TYR A 86 4.70 -13.36 3.81
C TYR A 86 5.57 -14.47 3.26
N LEU A 87 5.19 -15.67 3.59
CA LEU A 87 5.71 -16.88 2.97
C LEU A 87 4.57 -17.86 2.74
N THR A 88 4.77 -18.73 1.77
CA THR A 88 3.93 -19.92 1.57
C THR A 88 4.79 -21.17 1.63
N VAL A 89 4.25 -22.23 2.17
CA VAL A 89 4.99 -23.48 2.35
C VAL A 89 4.03 -24.69 2.32
N PRO A 90 4.44 -25.85 1.79
CA PRO A 90 3.66 -27.07 1.91
C PRO A 90 3.38 -27.44 3.38
N LYS A 91 2.16 -27.91 3.67
CA LYS A 91 1.71 -28.28 5.02
C LYS A 91 2.72 -29.12 5.83
N PRO A 92 3.37 -30.16 5.29
CA PRO A 92 4.32 -30.97 6.08
C PRO A 92 5.52 -30.18 6.60
N ASN A 93 5.84 -29.05 5.97
CA ASN A 93 7.01 -28.24 6.27
C ASN A 93 6.64 -26.91 6.95
N VAL A 94 5.40 -26.74 7.41
CA VAL A 94 4.88 -25.46 7.90
C VAL A 94 5.68 -24.87 9.07
N GLU A 95 6.24 -25.70 9.92
CA GLU A 95 7.02 -25.25 11.09
C GLU A 95 8.26 -24.41 10.71
N ILE A 96 8.83 -24.64 9.51
CA ILE A 96 9.93 -23.83 8.98
C ILE A 96 9.51 -22.35 8.87
N GLY A 97 8.28 -22.07 8.43
CA GLY A 97 7.77 -20.72 8.35
C GLY A 97 7.72 -20.02 9.71
N PHE A 98 7.23 -20.71 10.74
CA PHE A 98 7.20 -20.17 12.11
C PHE A 98 8.61 -19.90 12.65
N TRP A 99 9.54 -20.80 12.42
CA TRP A 99 10.94 -20.65 12.81
C TRP A 99 11.60 -19.46 12.14
N LEU A 100 11.50 -19.33 10.82
CA LEU A 100 12.11 -18.23 10.05
C LEU A 100 11.55 -16.87 10.46
N GLU A 101 10.22 -16.74 10.53
CA GLU A 101 9.56 -15.50 10.87
C GLU A 101 9.82 -15.05 12.31
N SER A 102 9.85 -15.99 13.24
CA SER A 102 10.12 -15.68 14.65
C SER A 102 11.57 -15.26 14.89
N ASP A 103 12.53 -15.87 14.20
CA ASP A 103 13.94 -15.54 14.37
C ASP A 103 14.26 -14.12 13.89
N ARG A 104 13.74 -13.71 12.72
CA ARG A 104 13.93 -12.33 12.26
C ARG A 104 13.17 -11.30 13.10
N MET A 105 12.02 -11.65 13.72
CA MET A 105 11.33 -10.78 14.70
C MET A 105 12.14 -10.65 16.00
N LEU A 106 12.84 -11.72 16.42
CA LEU A 106 13.67 -11.70 17.62
C LEU A 106 14.83 -10.72 17.45
N SER A 107 15.63 -10.87 16.42
CA SER A 107 16.73 -9.97 16.09
C SER A 107 17.32 -10.28 14.72
N LEU A 108 17.72 -9.23 14.00
CA LEU A 108 18.53 -9.36 12.80
C LEU A 108 20.01 -9.55 13.16
N ALA A 109 20.81 -9.98 12.19
CA ALA A 109 22.26 -10.17 12.36
C ALA A 109 23.02 -8.87 12.63
N PHE A 110 22.50 -7.71 12.20
CA PHE A 110 23.02 -6.36 12.44
C PHE A 110 24.53 -6.22 12.29
N ASN A 111 25.06 -6.54 11.13
CA ASN A 111 26.46 -6.32 10.82
C ASN A 111 26.63 -5.30 9.67
N GLU A 112 27.78 -4.63 9.65
CA GLU A 112 28.09 -3.60 8.65
C GLU A 112 28.06 -4.13 7.23
N GLN A 113 28.47 -5.38 7.00
CA GLN A 113 28.47 -5.99 5.68
C GLN A 113 27.05 -6.18 5.15
N SER A 114 26.12 -6.67 5.97
CA SER A 114 24.71 -6.83 5.58
C SER A 114 24.07 -5.48 5.29
N LEU A 115 24.33 -4.48 6.14
CA LEU A 115 23.83 -3.11 5.92
C LEU A 115 24.36 -2.54 4.60
N GLU A 116 25.65 -2.67 4.33
CA GLU A 116 26.26 -2.13 3.09
C GLU A 116 25.67 -2.78 1.84
N VAL A 117 25.48 -4.11 1.86
CA VAL A 117 24.87 -4.84 0.75
C VAL A 117 23.44 -4.33 0.49
N GLN A 118 22.59 -4.28 1.52
CA GLN A 118 21.19 -3.88 1.35
C GLN A 118 21.05 -2.38 1.04
N ARG A 119 21.91 -1.53 1.60
CA ARG A 119 22.02 -0.12 1.22
C ARG A 119 22.31 0.01 -0.27
N GLY A 120 23.28 -0.73 -0.80
CA GLY A 120 23.60 -0.75 -2.21
C GLY A 120 22.44 -1.17 -3.10
N VAL A 121 21.69 -2.20 -2.69
CA VAL A 121 20.49 -2.68 -3.40
C VAL A 121 19.41 -1.59 -3.45
N VAL A 122 19.06 -1.02 -2.29
CA VAL A 122 18.00 0.03 -2.20
C VAL A 122 18.40 1.30 -2.95
N MET A 123 19.68 1.70 -2.89
CA MET A 123 20.18 2.84 -3.66
C MET A 123 20.08 2.61 -5.17
N GLU A 124 20.39 1.40 -5.63
CA GLU A 124 20.27 1.08 -7.06
C GLU A 124 18.80 1.03 -7.49
N GLU A 125 17.91 0.49 -6.65
CA GLU A 125 16.49 0.51 -6.90
C GLU A 125 15.93 1.94 -6.97
N PHE A 126 16.38 2.82 -6.08
CA PHE A 126 16.02 4.25 -6.13
C PHE A 126 16.43 4.87 -7.47
N LYS A 127 17.68 4.64 -7.92
CA LYS A 127 18.14 5.13 -9.21
C LYS A 127 17.30 4.58 -10.35
N GLN A 128 17.05 3.28 -10.38
CA GLN A 128 16.27 2.65 -11.44
C GLN A 128 14.83 3.16 -11.46
N ARG A 129 14.15 3.22 -10.32
CA ARG A 129 12.74 3.60 -10.25
C ARG A 129 12.49 5.10 -10.36
N CYS A 130 13.39 5.92 -9.81
CA CYS A 130 13.12 7.36 -9.69
C CYS A 130 13.94 8.22 -10.67
N LEU A 131 15.17 7.80 -11.05
CA LEU A 131 16.06 8.64 -11.85
C LEU A 131 16.21 8.14 -13.30
N ASN A 132 16.22 6.83 -13.52
CA ASN A 132 16.59 6.24 -14.80
C ASN A 132 15.39 5.85 -15.68
N GLN A 133 14.16 5.98 -15.18
CA GLN A 133 12.98 5.69 -16.00
C GLN A 133 12.13 6.96 -16.24
N PRO A 134 11.48 7.08 -17.40
CA PRO A 134 10.57 8.19 -17.67
C PRO A 134 9.48 8.30 -16.60
N TYR A 135 9.24 9.51 -16.12
CA TYR A 135 8.25 9.84 -15.08
C TYR A 135 8.51 9.22 -13.70
N GLY A 136 9.72 8.70 -13.45
CA GLY A 136 10.05 8.03 -12.19
C GLY A 136 10.02 8.95 -10.96
N ASP A 137 10.27 10.24 -11.14
CA ASP A 137 10.28 11.24 -10.07
C ASP A 137 8.89 11.84 -9.75
N VAL A 138 7.81 11.43 -10.43
CA VAL A 138 6.46 11.99 -10.23
C VAL A 138 6.01 11.93 -8.77
N GLY A 139 6.29 10.81 -8.07
CA GLY A 139 5.97 10.68 -6.64
C GLY A 139 6.71 11.70 -5.77
N HIS A 140 7.95 12.04 -6.12
CA HIS A 140 8.77 13.05 -5.43
C HIS A 140 8.32 14.49 -5.71
N LEU A 141 7.59 14.71 -6.80
CA LEU A 141 7.06 16.03 -7.19
C LEU A 141 5.64 16.25 -6.65
N ILE A 142 4.75 15.28 -6.84
CA ILE A 142 3.32 15.46 -6.52
C ILE A 142 3.04 15.40 -5.01
N ARG A 143 3.75 14.51 -4.27
CA ARG A 143 3.52 14.35 -2.84
C ARG A 143 3.82 15.60 -2.02
N PRO A 144 4.97 16.30 -2.16
CA PRO A 144 5.22 17.54 -1.43
C PRO A 144 4.35 18.72 -1.90
N LEU A 145 3.75 18.66 -3.09
CA LEU A 145 2.71 19.60 -3.49
C LEU A 145 1.40 19.35 -2.75
N ALA A 146 1.00 18.09 -2.61
CA ALA A 146 -0.22 17.70 -1.92
C ALA A 146 -0.08 17.86 -0.39
N TYR A 147 0.98 17.34 0.20
CA TYR A 147 1.18 17.34 1.66
C TYR A 147 2.24 18.36 2.07
N ARG A 148 1.88 19.27 2.96
CA ARG A 148 2.79 20.30 3.51
C ARG A 148 3.49 19.83 4.77
N VAL A 149 2.76 19.14 5.64
CA VAL A 149 3.23 18.74 6.96
C VAL A 149 3.18 17.23 7.21
N HIS A 150 2.19 16.54 6.64
CA HIS A 150 2.02 15.11 6.86
C HIS A 150 3.17 14.30 6.24
N PRO A 151 3.64 13.21 6.89
CA PRO A 151 4.73 12.36 6.37
C PRO A 151 4.46 11.73 4.99
N TYR A 152 3.21 11.65 4.52
CA TYR A 152 2.90 11.21 3.15
C TYR A 152 3.50 12.10 2.05
N ARG A 153 4.14 13.21 2.41
CA ARG A 153 4.87 14.10 1.49
C ARG A 153 6.13 13.47 0.89
N TRP A 154 6.62 12.35 1.42
CA TRP A 154 7.69 11.58 0.79
C TRP A 154 7.24 10.20 0.36
N PRO A 155 7.83 9.64 -0.72
CA PRO A 155 7.55 8.29 -1.15
C PRO A 155 8.22 7.26 -0.24
N THR A 156 7.72 6.03 -0.25
CA THR A 156 8.22 4.91 0.55
C THR A 156 9.70 4.60 0.31
N ILE A 157 10.18 4.80 -0.92
CA ILE A 157 11.59 4.58 -1.27
C ILE A 157 12.54 5.64 -0.67
N GLY A 158 11.98 6.68 -0.05
CA GLY A 158 12.71 7.80 0.52
C GLY A 158 12.60 9.07 -0.33
N LYS A 159 12.76 10.21 0.34
CA LYS A 159 12.75 11.54 -0.27
C LYS A 159 14.06 11.85 -1.00
N ASP A 160 15.18 11.37 -0.47
CA ASP A 160 16.52 11.66 -0.93
C ASP A 160 17.42 10.43 -0.78
N LEU A 161 18.20 10.14 -1.82
CA LEU A 161 19.12 9.01 -1.84
C LEU A 161 20.16 9.06 -0.71
N SER A 162 20.60 10.27 -0.34
CA SER A 162 21.56 10.48 0.73
C SER A 162 21.09 9.98 2.09
N HIS A 163 19.78 9.93 2.34
CA HIS A 163 19.24 9.39 3.60
C HIS A 163 19.52 7.89 3.75
N ILE A 164 19.52 7.15 2.65
CA ILE A 164 19.89 5.74 2.64
C ILE A 164 21.39 5.56 2.65
N GLU A 165 22.12 6.38 1.87
CA GLU A 165 23.59 6.34 1.79
C GLU A 165 24.26 6.57 3.14
N GLN A 166 23.71 7.48 3.94
CA GLN A 166 24.27 7.87 5.25
C GLN A 166 23.69 7.07 6.44
N ALA A 167 22.73 6.15 6.18
CA ALA A 167 22.12 5.34 7.23
C ALA A 167 23.18 4.55 8.01
N THR A 168 23.23 4.72 9.32
CA THR A 168 24.17 4.04 10.22
C THR A 168 23.57 2.77 10.80
N LEU A 169 24.44 1.83 11.22
CA LEU A 169 24.00 0.61 11.88
C LEU A 169 23.25 0.88 13.19
N GLU A 170 23.61 1.96 13.90
CA GLU A 170 22.93 2.34 15.15
C GLU A 170 21.50 2.82 14.89
N GLU A 171 21.30 3.67 13.88
CA GLU A 171 19.97 4.14 13.48
C GLU A 171 19.09 2.98 13.00
N VAL A 172 19.66 2.08 12.23
CA VAL A 172 19.01 0.86 11.78
C VAL A 172 18.57 -0.01 12.97
N LYS A 173 19.46 -0.27 13.94
CA LYS A 173 19.09 -0.99 15.17
C LYS A 173 18.00 -0.29 15.96
N ALA A 174 18.11 1.04 16.13
CA ALA A 174 17.11 1.82 16.84
C ALA A 174 15.72 1.72 16.19
N PHE A 175 15.64 1.80 14.86
CA PHE A 175 14.39 1.65 14.11
C PHE A 175 13.78 0.25 14.28
N PHE A 176 14.60 -0.82 14.18
CA PHE A 176 14.14 -2.18 14.40
C PHE A 176 13.53 -2.37 15.78
N TYR A 177 14.30 -2.05 16.84
CA TYR A 177 13.84 -2.27 18.21
C TYR A 177 12.64 -1.41 18.58
N ARG A 178 12.45 -0.29 17.89
CA ARG A 178 11.31 0.60 18.06
C ARG A 178 10.02 0.06 17.44
N PHE A 179 10.08 -0.59 16.30
CA PHE A 179 8.89 -0.90 15.51
C PHE A 179 8.67 -2.38 15.24
N TYR A 180 9.71 -3.20 15.11
CA TYR A 180 9.60 -4.63 14.75
C TYR A 180 9.46 -5.50 16.00
N ALA A 181 8.35 -5.29 16.70
CA ALA A 181 8.05 -5.96 17.98
C ALA A 181 6.80 -6.83 17.85
N PRO A 182 6.66 -7.92 18.63
CA PRO A 182 5.47 -8.77 18.59
C PRO A 182 4.19 -7.99 18.87
N ASN A 183 4.22 -7.05 19.82
CA ASN A 183 3.05 -6.21 20.16
C ASN A 183 2.79 -5.06 19.16
N ASN A 184 3.56 -4.96 18.09
CA ASN A 184 3.33 -4.07 16.95
C ASN A 184 3.04 -4.85 15.66
N ALA A 185 2.68 -6.14 15.78
CA ALA A 185 2.50 -7.02 14.65
C ALA A 185 1.20 -7.83 14.74
N VAL A 186 0.75 -8.27 13.57
CA VAL A 186 -0.29 -9.29 13.41
C VAL A 186 0.29 -10.43 12.59
N LEU A 187 0.24 -11.65 13.11
CA LEU A 187 0.52 -12.88 12.37
C LEU A 187 -0.81 -13.46 11.88
N SER A 188 -0.99 -13.58 10.59
CA SER A 188 -2.10 -14.31 9.98
C SER A 188 -1.61 -15.62 9.37
N VAL A 189 -2.28 -16.71 9.72
CA VAL A 189 -1.96 -18.07 9.24
C VAL A 189 -3.19 -18.64 8.54
N THR A 190 -3.07 -18.95 7.27
CA THR A 190 -4.19 -19.48 6.47
C THR A 190 -3.76 -20.70 5.66
N GLY A 191 -4.69 -21.61 5.44
CA GLY A 191 -4.46 -22.81 4.64
C GLY A 191 -4.70 -24.10 5.42
N ASN A 192 -4.04 -25.18 5.01
CA ASN A 192 -4.28 -26.50 5.56
C ASN A 192 -3.50 -26.75 6.87
N ILE A 193 -3.90 -26.06 7.91
CA ILE A 193 -3.37 -26.22 9.26
C ILE A 193 -4.50 -26.02 10.27
N SER A 194 -4.59 -26.84 11.31
CA SER A 194 -5.61 -26.68 12.34
C SER A 194 -5.30 -25.53 13.29
N TRP A 195 -6.35 -25.06 13.97
CA TRP A 195 -6.20 -24.02 15.00
C TRP A 195 -5.25 -24.42 16.12
N GLU A 196 -5.39 -25.65 16.65
CA GLU A 196 -4.60 -26.16 17.74
C GLU A 196 -3.11 -26.22 17.38
N GLU A 197 -2.79 -26.67 16.16
CA GLU A 197 -1.41 -26.73 15.67
C GLU A 197 -0.85 -25.32 15.43
N THR A 198 -1.66 -24.41 14.90
CA THR A 198 -1.27 -23.01 14.71
C THR A 198 -0.94 -22.34 16.04
N VAL A 199 -1.78 -22.51 17.06
CA VAL A 199 -1.51 -21.99 18.42
C VAL A 199 -0.23 -22.58 18.98
N ARG A 200 -0.08 -23.91 18.93
CA ARG A 200 1.11 -24.62 19.44
C ARG A 200 2.40 -24.09 18.82
N LEU A 201 2.43 -23.93 17.48
CA LEU A 201 3.60 -23.42 16.77
C LEU A 201 3.84 -21.94 17.07
N THR A 202 2.77 -21.13 17.15
CA THR A 202 2.91 -19.70 17.47
C THR A 202 3.46 -19.52 18.89
N GLU A 203 2.95 -20.24 19.88
CA GLU A 203 3.45 -20.17 21.25
C GLU A 203 4.90 -20.67 21.35
N LYS A 204 5.25 -21.76 20.65
CA LYS A 204 6.61 -22.31 20.61
C LYS A 204 7.62 -21.30 20.10
N TRP A 205 7.34 -20.68 18.96
CA TRP A 205 8.32 -19.90 18.23
C TRP A 205 8.26 -18.40 18.56
N PHE A 206 7.08 -17.81 18.70
CA PHE A 206 6.92 -16.38 18.98
C PHE A 206 6.74 -16.07 20.46
N GLY A 207 6.25 -17.02 21.27
CA GLY A 207 6.02 -16.82 22.71
C GLY A 207 7.26 -16.34 23.47
N PRO A 208 8.47 -16.87 23.21
CA PRO A 208 9.71 -16.42 23.88
C PRO A 208 10.17 -15.01 23.52
N ILE A 209 9.66 -14.40 22.43
CA ILE A 209 10.09 -13.06 21.99
C ILE A 209 9.53 -12.01 22.96
N PRO A 210 10.37 -11.17 23.56
CA PRO A 210 9.90 -10.21 24.53
C PRO A 210 9.06 -9.11 23.88
N ARG A 211 8.03 -8.65 24.61
CA ARG A 211 7.34 -7.40 24.30
C ARG A 211 8.31 -6.23 24.34
N ARG A 212 8.13 -5.26 23.46
CA ARG A 212 8.92 -4.03 23.41
C ARG A 212 8.05 -2.81 23.63
N GLU A 213 8.66 -1.69 23.99
CA GLU A 213 7.98 -0.41 24.05
C GLU A 213 7.84 0.15 22.62
N VAL A 214 6.60 0.26 22.16
CA VAL A 214 6.28 0.85 20.85
C VAL A 214 5.81 2.27 21.07
N PRO A 215 6.37 3.26 20.39
CA PRO A 215 6.02 4.66 20.59
C PRO A 215 4.58 4.94 20.16
N VAL A 216 3.92 5.80 20.91
CA VAL A 216 2.62 6.36 20.50
C VAL A 216 2.87 7.32 19.34
N ARG A 217 2.17 7.11 18.23
CA ARG A 217 2.23 8.02 17.08
C ARG A 217 1.60 9.36 17.39
N ASN A 218 2.31 10.41 17.03
CA ASN A 218 1.80 11.77 17.05
C ASN A 218 2.17 12.44 15.73
N LEU A 219 1.49 12.03 14.65
CA LEU A 219 1.75 12.56 13.31
C LEU A 219 1.08 13.92 13.14
N PRO A 220 1.75 14.87 12.49
CA PRO A 220 1.13 16.14 12.13
C PRO A 220 -0.03 15.89 11.16
N GLN A 221 -1.18 16.47 11.43
CA GLN A 221 -2.33 16.40 10.53
C GLN A 221 -2.14 17.40 9.38
N GLU A 222 -2.44 16.96 8.16
CA GLU A 222 -2.43 17.85 7.00
C GLU A 222 -3.56 18.87 7.12
N VAL A 223 -3.24 20.12 6.83
CA VAL A 223 -4.22 21.21 6.82
C VAL A 223 -5.00 21.15 5.51
N ALA A 224 -6.32 21.40 5.60
CA ALA A 224 -7.18 21.46 4.43
C ALA A 224 -6.62 22.43 3.37
N GLN A 225 -6.52 21.96 2.13
CA GLN A 225 -6.05 22.78 1.02
C GLN A 225 -7.09 23.83 0.66
N THR A 226 -6.66 25.07 0.50
CA THR A 226 -7.52 26.24 0.23
C THR A 226 -7.23 26.93 -1.09
N GLU A 227 -6.26 26.43 -1.85
CA GLU A 227 -5.86 26.94 -3.17
C GLU A 227 -5.34 25.82 -4.05
N ALA A 228 -5.56 25.89 -5.35
CA ALA A 228 -4.98 24.97 -6.31
C ALA A 228 -3.44 25.06 -6.29
N ARG A 229 -2.76 23.93 -6.31
CA ARG A 229 -1.29 23.87 -6.32
C ARG A 229 -0.81 23.32 -7.64
N ARG A 230 0.10 24.03 -8.30
CA ARG A 230 0.56 23.69 -9.65
C ARG A 230 2.07 23.69 -9.74
N GLN A 231 2.60 22.79 -10.55
CA GLN A 231 4.02 22.76 -10.92
C GLN A 231 4.16 22.36 -12.38
N VAL A 232 5.17 22.93 -13.03
CA VAL A 232 5.59 22.54 -14.39
C VAL A 232 7.03 22.08 -14.28
N VAL A 233 7.32 20.92 -14.86
CA VAL A 233 8.70 20.38 -14.96
C VAL A 233 8.99 19.97 -16.39
N GLU A 234 10.25 20.08 -16.79
CA GLU A 234 10.77 19.56 -18.05
C GLU A 234 11.77 18.42 -17.76
N ARG A 235 11.60 17.32 -18.45
CA ARG A 235 12.45 16.12 -18.29
C ARG A 235 12.63 15.42 -19.64
N PRO A 236 13.71 14.62 -19.80
CA PRO A 236 13.93 13.85 -21.00
C PRO A 236 12.98 12.65 -21.08
N VAL A 237 11.72 12.90 -21.39
CA VAL A 237 10.66 11.89 -21.52
C VAL A 237 10.13 11.82 -22.93
N PRO A 238 9.54 10.70 -23.36
CA PRO A 238 9.07 10.54 -24.73
C PRO A 238 7.88 11.44 -25.09
N LEU A 239 6.99 11.72 -24.13
CA LEU A 239 5.75 12.47 -24.32
C LEU A 239 5.47 13.37 -23.10
N ASP A 240 4.71 14.43 -23.31
CA ASP A 240 4.09 15.18 -22.22
C ASP A 240 3.15 14.28 -21.40
N ALA A 241 3.04 14.55 -20.10
CA ALA A 241 2.11 13.87 -19.23
C ALA A 241 1.46 14.82 -18.24
N LEU A 242 0.17 14.59 -17.97
CA LEU A 242 -0.62 15.28 -16.99
C LEU A 242 -0.77 14.41 -15.75
N PHE A 243 -0.46 14.96 -14.57
CA PHE A 243 -0.73 14.31 -13.29
C PHE A 243 -1.55 15.27 -12.44
N MET A 244 -2.67 14.77 -11.92
CA MET A 244 -3.55 15.51 -11.02
C MET A 244 -3.78 14.69 -9.76
N ALA A 245 -3.95 15.36 -8.64
CA ALA A 245 -4.34 14.72 -7.39
C ALA A 245 -5.33 15.59 -6.62
N TYR A 246 -6.19 14.93 -5.87
CA TYR A 246 -7.18 15.55 -5.01
C TYR A 246 -7.14 14.88 -3.65
N HIS A 247 -7.13 15.66 -2.56
CA HIS A 247 -7.24 15.07 -1.22
C HIS A 247 -8.56 14.33 -1.05
N MET A 248 -8.48 13.18 -0.42
CA MET A 248 -9.61 12.34 -0.06
C MET A 248 -9.53 11.91 1.40
N CYS A 249 -10.59 11.28 1.87
CA CYS A 249 -10.64 10.74 3.24
C CYS A 249 -9.67 9.55 3.44
N SER A 250 -9.48 9.17 4.69
CA SER A 250 -8.72 7.98 5.08
C SER A 250 -9.46 6.69 4.70
N ARG A 251 -8.71 5.57 4.67
CA ARG A 251 -9.25 4.22 4.44
C ARG A 251 -10.34 3.80 5.44
N GLU A 252 -10.26 4.30 6.66
CA GLU A 252 -11.19 3.98 7.74
C GLU A 252 -12.48 4.83 7.71
N HIS A 253 -12.53 5.88 6.87
CA HIS A 253 -13.70 6.75 6.76
C HIS A 253 -14.81 6.09 5.94
N SER A 254 -16.07 6.35 6.30
CA SER A 254 -17.25 5.79 5.62
C SER A 254 -17.36 6.14 4.14
N ASP A 255 -16.79 7.26 3.71
CA ASP A 255 -16.79 7.69 2.31
C ASP A 255 -15.68 7.05 1.47
N TYR A 256 -14.76 6.30 2.05
CA TYR A 256 -13.68 5.65 1.33
C TYR A 256 -14.21 4.81 0.14
N TYR A 257 -15.22 4.00 0.39
CA TYR A 257 -15.85 3.14 -0.64
C TYR A 257 -16.48 3.94 -1.78
N ALA A 258 -16.97 5.13 -1.47
CA ALA A 258 -17.48 6.04 -2.50
C ALA A 258 -16.35 6.61 -3.36
N PHE A 259 -15.20 6.98 -2.77
CA PHE A 259 -14.01 7.39 -3.52
C PHE A 259 -13.47 6.28 -4.41
N ASP A 260 -13.45 5.06 -3.92
CA ASP A 260 -12.97 3.90 -4.68
C ASP A 260 -13.88 3.60 -5.87
N ILE A 261 -15.20 3.60 -5.66
CA ILE A 261 -16.18 3.48 -6.76
C ILE A 261 -16.03 4.64 -7.76
N LEU A 262 -15.82 5.88 -7.31
CA LEU A 262 -15.61 7.03 -8.21
C LEU A 262 -14.37 6.84 -9.08
N SER A 263 -13.27 6.36 -8.53
CA SER A 263 -12.06 6.10 -9.30
C SER A 263 -12.28 5.03 -10.38
N ASP A 264 -13.06 4.00 -10.07
CA ASP A 264 -13.42 2.95 -11.02
C ASP A 264 -14.39 3.44 -12.13
N ILE A 265 -15.35 4.28 -11.79
CA ILE A 265 -16.23 4.93 -12.77
C ILE A 265 -15.39 5.81 -13.71
N LEU A 266 -14.41 6.53 -13.18
CA LEU A 266 -13.53 7.38 -13.97
C LEU A 266 -12.66 6.58 -14.92
N SER A 267 -11.98 5.51 -14.47
CA SER A 267 -10.88 4.94 -15.25
C SER A 267 -10.84 3.43 -15.36
N ASN A 268 -11.63 2.65 -14.63
CA ASN A 268 -11.43 1.21 -14.64
C ASN A 268 -12.17 0.49 -15.77
N GLY A 269 -11.40 0.15 -16.82
CA GLY A 269 -11.86 -0.58 -18.00
C GLY A 269 -12.30 0.32 -19.15
N ARG A 270 -12.49 -0.29 -20.33
CA ARG A 270 -12.75 0.42 -21.59
C ARG A 270 -14.05 1.24 -21.61
N SER A 271 -15.02 0.89 -20.79
CA SER A 271 -16.30 1.59 -20.65
C SER A 271 -16.34 2.64 -19.57
N SER A 272 -15.22 2.89 -18.85
CA SER A 272 -15.11 3.97 -17.87
C SER A 272 -15.13 5.33 -18.54
N ARG A 273 -15.53 6.38 -17.82
CA ARG A 273 -15.81 7.70 -18.40
C ARG A 273 -14.62 8.31 -19.11
N LEU A 274 -13.47 8.40 -18.43
CA LEU A 274 -12.26 8.98 -19.02
C LEU A 274 -11.78 8.18 -20.22
N ASN A 275 -11.78 6.85 -20.14
CA ASN A 275 -11.32 6.00 -21.24
C ASN A 275 -12.26 6.14 -22.44
N ARG A 276 -13.58 5.96 -22.24
CA ARG A 276 -14.56 6.06 -23.32
C ARG A 276 -14.54 7.44 -23.98
N ARG A 277 -14.64 8.51 -23.19
CA ARG A 277 -14.84 9.87 -23.72
C ARG A 277 -13.55 10.49 -24.20
N LEU A 278 -12.47 10.42 -23.38
CA LEU A 278 -11.25 11.15 -23.70
C LEU A 278 -10.26 10.35 -24.55
N VAL A 279 -10.28 9.00 -24.47
CA VAL A 279 -9.39 8.17 -25.29
C VAL A 279 -10.08 7.72 -26.57
N GLN A 280 -11.31 7.13 -26.49
CA GLN A 280 -11.93 6.49 -27.64
C GLN A 280 -12.71 7.49 -28.53
N GLU A 281 -13.53 8.35 -27.92
CA GLU A 281 -14.43 9.27 -28.65
C GLU A 281 -13.68 10.55 -29.07
N GLN A 282 -13.13 11.32 -28.13
CA GLN A 282 -12.50 12.62 -28.39
C GLN A 282 -11.03 12.51 -28.81
N LYS A 283 -10.36 11.37 -28.50
CA LYS A 283 -8.96 11.10 -28.84
C LYS A 283 -7.98 12.14 -28.29
N LEU A 284 -8.29 12.74 -27.14
CA LEU A 284 -7.45 13.71 -26.48
C LEU A 284 -6.30 13.09 -25.68
N PHE A 285 -6.44 11.82 -25.31
CA PHE A 285 -5.41 11.07 -24.59
C PHE A 285 -5.07 9.76 -25.31
N SER A 286 -3.80 9.38 -25.25
CA SER A 286 -3.36 8.03 -25.61
C SER A 286 -3.62 7.02 -24.50
N SER A 287 -3.53 7.45 -23.24
CA SER A 287 -3.89 6.70 -22.04
C SER A 287 -4.25 7.67 -20.91
N ILE A 288 -5.21 7.29 -20.08
CA ILE A 288 -5.58 8.02 -18.87
C ILE A 288 -6.09 7.04 -17.82
N ASP A 289 -5.65 7.23 -16.59
CA ASP A 289 -6.01 6.40 -15.44
C ASP A 289 -6.40 7.27 -14.23
N ALA A 290 -7.29 6.74 -13.39
CA ALA A 290 -7.62 7.27 -12.09
C ALA A 290 -7.60 6.18 -11.03
N TYR A 291 -7.04 6.46 -9.87
CA TYR A 291 -6.95 5.52 -8.75
C TYR A 291 -6.84 6.27 -7.42
N ILE A 292 -7.11 5.58 -6.33
CA ILE A 292 -7.00 6.15 -4.98
C ILE A 292 -5.82 5.55 -4.21
N SER A 293 -5.27 6.32 -3.28
CA SER A 293 -4.36 5.81 -2.26
C SER A 293 -5.17 5.43 -1.02
N GLY A 294 -5.29 4.11 -0.76
CA GLY A 294 -6.04 3.58 0.39
C GLY A 294 -5.22 3.64 1.68
N THR A 295 -4.86 4.85 2.13
CA THR A 295 -4.01 5.09 3.29
C THR A 295 -4.80 5.27 4.58
N ARG A 296 -4.18 5.01 5.75
CA ARG A 296 -4.81 5.12 7.07
C ARG A 296 -5.11 6.56 7.48
N ASP A 297 -4.29 7.52 7.02
CA ASP A 297 -4.61 8.95 7.11
C ASP A 297 -5.17 9.44 5.77
N ALA A 298 -5.56 10.71 5.69
CA ALA A 298 -6.15 11.29 4.48
C ALA A 298 -5.24 11.06 3.26
N GLY A 299 -5.81 10.42 2.25
CA GLY A 299 -5.13 10.01 1.02
C GLY A 299 -5.34 10.95 -0.15
N LEU A 300 -5.03 10.45 -1.35
CA LEU A 300 -5.21 11.17 -2.60
C LEU A 300 -5.97 10.30 -3.61
N LEU A 301 -6.87 10.93 -4.35
CA LEU A 301 -7.36 10.43 -5.63
C LEU A 301 -6.44 10.99 -6.71
N HIS A 302 -5.83 10.12 -7.49
CA HIS A 302 -4.90 10.45 -8.56
C HIS A 302 -5.57 10.30 -9.92
N ILE A 303 -5.24 11.21 -10.85
CA ILE A 303 -5.54 11.09 -12.27
C ILE A 303 -4.22 11.29 -13.00
N SER A 304 -3.85 10.37 -13.89
CA SER A 304 -2.65 10.47 -14.69
C SER A 304 -2.94 10.14 -16.15
N GLY A 305 -2.45 10.95 -17.06
CA GLY A 305 -2.72 10.76 -18.47
C GLY A 305 -1.61 11.26 -19.37
N LYS A 306 -1.50 10.63 -20.55
CA LYS A 306 -0.62 11.06 -21.63
C LYS A 306 -1.48 11.64 -22.73
N PRO A 307 -1.44 12.97 -23.00
CA PRO A 307 -2.15 13.59 -24.10
C PRO A 307 -1.80 12.94 -25.45
N ALA A 308 -2.72 12.96 -26.37
CA ALA A 308 -2.47 12.55 -27.75
C ALA A 308 -1.58 13.56 -28.46
N ALA A 309 -0.94 13.14 -29.54
CA ALA A 309 -0.08 14.04 -30.32
C ALA A 309 -0.82 15.29 -30.80
N GLY A 310 -0.27 16.46 -30.50
CA GLY A 310 -0.85 17.76 -30.85
C GLY A 310 -1.86 18.33 -29.84
N VAL A 311 -2.17 17.61 -28.78
CA VAL A 311 -3.01 18.11 -27.69
C VAL A 311 -2.13 18.73 -26.61
N SER A 312 -2.42 19.98 -26.21
CA SER A 312 -1.69 20.66 -25.13
C SER A 312 -2.06 20.11 -23.75
N LEU A 313 -1.20 20.33 -22.75
CA LEU A 313 -1.50 19.93 -21.35
C LEU A 313 -2.68 20.73 -20.80
N GLU A 314 -2.83 21.98 -21.23
CA GLU A 314 -3.95 22.85 -20.84
C GLU A 314 -5.29 22.34 -21.40
N GLU A 315 -5.30 21.92 -22.67
CA GLU A 315 -6.48 21.30 -23.29
C GLU A 315 -6.82 19.95 -22.64
N ALA A 316 -5.80 19.15 -22.36
CA ALA A 316 -5.94 17.86 -21.67
C ALA A 316 -6.52 18.03 -20.27
N GLU A 317 -6.00 18.96 -19.47
CA GLU A 317 -6.53 19.29 -18.13
C GLU A 317 -7.98 19.76 -18.20
N ALA A 318 -8.29 20.70 -19.10
CA ALA A 318 -9.65 21.22 -19.26
C ALA A 318 -10.65 20.11 -19.61
N ALA A 319 -10.25 19.14 -20.44
CA ALA A 319 -11.08 17.98 -20.76
C ALA A 319 -11.32 17.08 -19.53
N VAL A 320 -10.30 16.82 -18.72
CA VAL A 320 -10.47 16.08 -17.46
C VAL A 320 -11.37 16.83 -16.50
N CYS A 321 -11.13 18.13 -16.26
CA CYS A 321 -11.95 18.94 -15.37
C CYS A 321 -13.43 18.93 -15.77
N LYS A 322 -13.73 18.98 -17.06
CA LYS A 322 -15.10 18.89 -17.57
C LYS A 322 -15.79 17.57 -17.20
N GLU A 323 -15.08 16.43 -17.27
CA GLU A 323 -15.61 15.13 -16.84
C GLU A 323 -15.85 15.09 -15.33
N LEU A 324 -14.96 15.70 -14.54
CA LEU A 324 -15.12 15.80 -13.09
C LEU A 324 -16.29 16.72 -12.70
N GLU A 325 -16.49 17.84 -13.40
CA GLU A 325 -17.63 18.74 -13.22
C GLU A 325 -18.95 18.01 -13.52
N GLU A 326 -19.00 17.20 -14.57
CA GLU A 326 -20.19 16.41 -14.89
C GLU A 326 -20.56 15.44 -13.75
N LEU A 327 -19.58 14.78 -13.12
CA LEU A 327 -19.79 13.94 -11.94
C LEU A 327 -20.36 14.69 -10.75
N GLN A 328 -20.01 15.97 -10.59
CA GLN A 328 -20.56 16.84 -9.54
C GLN A 328 -22.00 17.27 -9.80
N GLN A 329 -22.40 17.41 -11.06
CA GLN A 329 -23.67 17.98 -11.47
C GLN A 329 -24.72 16.92 -11.79
N THR A 330 -24.31 15.85 -12.50
CA THR A 330 -25.20 14.82 -13.04
C THR A 330 -25.23 13.60 -12.12
N ALA A 331 -26.40 13.00 -11.98
CA ALA A 331 -26.51 11.74 -11.26
C ALA A 331 -25.79 10.63 -12.06
N ILE A 332 -25.12 9.76 -11.34
CA ILE A 332 -24.53 8.53 -11.91
C ILE A 332 -25.69 7.56 -12.23
N GLU A 333 -25.70 7.02 -13.44
CA GLU A 333 -26.70 6.07 -13.84
C GLU A 333 -26.62 4.79 -13.01
N GLU A 334 -27.75 4.25 -12.62
CA GLU A 334 -27.83 3.03 -11.80
C GLU A 334 -27.08 1.86 -12.42
N GLN A 335 -27.19 1.69 -13.75
CA GLN A 335 -26.49 0.64 -14.47
C GLN A 335 -24.96 0.79 -14.40
N GLU A 336 -24.44 2.03 -14.44
CA GLU A 336 -23.01 2.30 -14.31
C GLU A 336 -22.51 1.98 -12.90
N LEU A 337 -23.27 2.39 -11.87
CA LEU A 337 -22.97 2.09 -10.47
C LEU A 337 -23.00 0.59 -10.19
N GLU A 338 -24.06 -0.11 -10.61
CA GLU A 338 -24.19 -1.55 -10.40
C GLU A 338 -23.10 -2.35 -11.13
N LYS A 339 -22.68 -1.93 -12.32
CA LYS A 339 -21.53 -2.54 -13.02
C LYS A 339 -20.27 -2.49 -12.16
N VAL A 340 -19.97 -1.35 -11.53
CA VAL A 340 -18.77 -1.17 -10.70
C VAL A 340 -18.88 -1.98 -9.41
N LYS A 341 -20.04 -1.96 -8.73
CA LYS A 341 -20.29 -2.78 -7.54
C LYS A 341 -20.12 -4.28 -7.82
N ASN A 342 -20.69 -4.76 -8.94
CA ASN A 342 -20.55 -6.16 -9.35
C ASN A 342 -19.09 -6.55 -9.61
N LYS A 343 -18.29 -5.62 -10.12
CA LYS A 343 -16.86 -5.83 -10.33
C LYS A 343 -16.13 -5.98 -9.00
N PHE A 344 -16.37 -5.07 -8.02
CA PHE A 344 -15.77 -5.18 -6.68
C PHE A 344 -16.14 -6.50 -6.01
N GLU A 345 -17.40 -6.89 -6.03
CA GLU A 345 -17.85 -8.16 -5.49
C GLU A 345 -17.15 -9.35 -6.16
N SER A 346 -17.09 -9.39 -7.49
CA SER A 346 -16.36 -10.41 -8.23
C SER A 346 -14.88 -10.46 -7.84
N THR A 347 -14.23 -9.31 -7.79
CA THR A 347 -12.80 -9.22 -7.44
C THR A 347 -12.55 -9.76 -6.02
N GLN A 348 -13.43 -9.43 -5.08
CA GLN A 348 -13.31 -9.89 -3.69
C GLN A 348 -13.56 -11.41 -3.58
N ILE A 349 -14.60 -11.91 -4.26
CA ILE A 349 -14.92 -13.35 -4.23
C ILE A 349 -13.76 -14.16 -4.84
N PHE A 350 -13.26 -13.77 -6.01
CA PHE A 350 -12.13 -14.45 -6.65
C PHE A 350 -10.82 -14.26 -5.89
N GLY A 351 -10.60 -13.09 -5.28
CA GLY A 351 -9.45 -12.83 -4.43
C GLY A 351 -9.38 -13.76 -3.22
N ASN A 352 -10.53 -14.05 -2.61
CA ASN A 352 -10.63 -14.92 -1.44
C ASN A 352 -10.49 -16.43 -1.75
N ILE A 353 -10.37 -16.83 -3.03
CA ILE A 353 -9.97 -18.21 -3.39
C ILE A 353 -8.49 -18.44 -3.09
N ASN A 354 -7.69 -17.41 -3.15
CA ASN A 354 -6.26 -17.50 -2.88
C ASN A 354 -6.00 -17.36 -1.36
N TYR A 355 -5.53 -18.44 -0.75
CA TYR A 355 -5.26 -18.50 0.69
C TYR A 355 -4.22 -17.44 1.17
N LEU A 356 -3.25 -17.06 0.32
CA LEU A 356 -2.30 -15.99 0.63
C LEU A 356 -3.00 -14.61 0.65
N ASN A 357 -3.89 -14.33 -0.29
CA ASN A 357 -4.68 -13.10 -0.28
C ASN A 357 -5.55 -13.02 0.99
N VAL A 358 -6.14 -14.15 1.39
CA VAL A 358 -6.91 -14.23 2.64
C VAL A 358 -6.01 -13.92 3.83
N ALA A 359 -4.79 -14.52 3.90
CA ALA A 359 -3.84 -14.23 4.97
C ALA A 359 -3.49 -12.74 5.08
N THR A 360 -3.17 -12.12 3.94
CA THR A 360 -2.83 -10.70 3.87
C THR A 360 -4.00 -9.80 4.28
N ASN A 361 -5.19 -10.08 3.79
CA ASN A 361 -6.39 -9.31 4.13
C ASN A 361 -6.77 -9.46 5.61
N LEU A 362 -6.72 -10.67 6.15
CA LEU A 362 -6.99 -10.90 7.58
C LEU A 362 -6.01 -10.15 8.48
N ALA A 363 -4.71 -10.15 8.14
CA ALA A 363 -3.70 -9.40 8.87
C ALA A 363 -3.97 -7.89 8.81
N TRP A 364 -4.34 -7.36 7.64
CA TRP A 364 -4.70 -5.96 7.47
C TRP A 364 -5.93 -5.57 8.28
N PHE A 365 -7.03 -6.33 8.16
CA PHE A 365 -8.25 -6.02 8.89
C PHE A 365 -8.07 -6.13 10.41
N GLU A 366 -7.31 -7.12 10.90
CA GLU A 366 -7.00 -7.22 12.33
C GLU A 366 -6.11 -6.08 12.82
N LEU A 367 -5.22 -5.58 11.96
CA LEU A 367 -4.36 -4.45 12.30
C LEU A 367 -5.17 -3.14 12.44
N THR A 368 -6.13 -2.92 11.55
CA THR A 368 -6.88 -1.66 11.42
C THR A 368 -8.23 -1.68 12.13
N GLY A 369 -8.73 -2.85 12.53
CA GLY A 369 -10.04 -3.00 13.17
C GLY A 369 -10.27 -4.43 13.66
N GLN A 370 -10.97 -5.22 12.89
CA GLN A 370 -11.30 -6.62 13.21
C GLN A 370 -11.14 -7.49 11.96
N ALA A 371 -10.50 -8.66 12.09
CA ALA A 371 -10.32 -9.61 10.98
C ALA A 371 -11.65 -9.99 10.30
N GLU A 372 -12.73 -10.05 11.06
CA GLU A 372 -14.09 -10.38 10.59
C GLU A 372 -14.67 -9.36 9.60
N ASP A 373 -14.07 -8.18 9.49
CA ASP A 373 -14.47 -7.17 8.51
C ASP A 373 -14.21 -7.59 7.05
N ILE A 374 -13.36 -8.61 6.83
CA ILE A 374 -13.17 -9.22 5.52
C ILE A 374 -14.49 -9.72 4.90
N ASP A 375 -15.38 -10.27 5.72
CA ASP A 375 -16.69 -10.78 5.28
C ASP A 375 -17.70 -9.66 4.99
N ARG A 376 -17.43 -8.44 5.49
CA ARG A 376 -18.31 -7.27 5.33
C ARG A 376 -17.87 -6.33 4.21
N GLU A 377 -16.71 -6.55 3.62
CA GLU A 377 -16.11 -5.63 2.65
C GLU A 377 -17.03 -5.44 1.42
N VAL A 378 -17.61 -6.52 0.89
CA VAL A 378 -18.55 -6.45 -0.23
C VAL A 378 -19.78 -5.60 0.11
N GLU A 379 -20.35 -5.78 1.30
CA GLU A 379 -21.53 -5.02 1.73
C GLU A 379 -21.25 -3.52 1.82
N ARG A 380 -20.07 -3.13 2.24
CA ARG A 380 -19.65 -1.73 2.30
C ARG A 380 -19.65 -1.05 0.93
N TYR A 381 -19.30 -1.78 -0.16
CA TYR A 381 -19.46 -1.30 -1.52
C TYR A 381 -20.93 -1.30 -1.98
N ARG A 382 -21.69 -2.34 -1.60
CA ARG A 382 -23.09 -2.48 -2.00
C ARG A 382 -24.01 -1.36 -1.52
N VAL A 383 -23.76 -0.84 -0.31
CA VAL A 383 -24.58 0.23 0.29
C VAL A 383 -24.28 1.63 -0.25
N VAL A 384 -23.22 1.82 -1.02
CA VAL A 384 -22.91 3.13 -1.62
C VAL A 384 -24.00 3.55 -2.60
N THR A 385 -24.47 4.80 -2.47
CA THR A 385 -25.54 5.35 -3.33
C THR A 385 -25.01 6.37 -4.34
N ALA A 386 -25.78 6.61 -5.41
CA ALA A 386 -25.45 7.64 -6.39
C ALA A 386 -25.39 9.06 -5.77
N GLU A 387 -26.25 9.34 -4.78
CA GLU A 387 -26.25 10.60 -4.04
C GLU A 387 -24.97 10.77 -3.23
N GLN A 388 -24.51 9.70 -2.57
CA GLN A 388 -23.23 9.72 -1.84
C GLN A 388 -22.06 9.98 -2.79
N LEU A 389 -22.01 9.32 -3.95
CA LEU A 389 -20.99 9.54 -4.97
C LEU A 389 -20.99 11.00 -5.45
N LYS A 390 -22.17 11.54 -5.73
CA LYS A 390 -22.31 12.96 -6.16
C LYS A 390 -21.83 13.93 -5.07
N ARG A 391 -22.16 13.69 -3.81
CA ARG A 391 -21.69 14.50 -2.68
C ARG A 391 -20.16 14.45 -2.57
N VAL A 392 -19.59 13.24 -2.57
CA VAL A 392 -18.14 13.04 -2.48
C VAL A 392 -17.41 13.68 -3.67
N ALA A 393 -17.95 13.56 -4.89
CA ALA A 393 -17.38 14.23 -6.06
C ALA A 393 -17.35 15.74 -5.91
N ARG A 394 -18.42 16.36 -5.37
CA ARG A 394 -18.47 17.80 -5.10
C ARG A 394 -17.46 18.27 -4.05
N GLU A 395 -17.24 17.45 -3.03
CA GLU A 395 -16.28 17.75 -1.96
C GLU A 395 -14.83 17.59 -2.45
N ALA A 396 -14.55 16.55 -3.24
CA ALA A 396 -13.22 16.22 -3.71
C ALA A 396 -12.73 17.08 -4.86
N PHE A 397 -13.56 17.24 -5.93
CA PHE A 397 -13.13 17.86 -7.18
C PHE A 397 -13.32 19.37 -7.23
N ARG A 398 -13.19 20.03 -6.08
CA ARG A 398 -13.13 21.50 -6.02
C ARG A 398 -11.78 21.98 -6.54
N GLU A 399 -11.75 23.13 -7.21
CA GLU A 399 -10.52 23.70 -7.75
C GLU A 399 -9.45 23.88 -6.68
N GLU A 400 -9.81 24.42 -5.52
CA GLU A 400 -8.90 24.63 -4.40
C GLU A 400 -8.30 23.34 -3.80
N ASN A 401 -8.92 22.18 -4.04
CA ASN A 401 -8.42 20.87 -3.60
C ASN A 401 -7.50 20.20 -4.64
N SER A 402 -7.26 20.85 -5.78
CA SER A 402 -6.48 20.28 -6.87
C SER A 402 -4.98 20.47 -6.68
N VAL A 403 -4.24 19.44 -7.05
CA VAL A 403 -2.79 19.45 -7.24
C VAL A 403 -2.53 19.05 -8.69
N VAL A 404 -1.83 19.87 -9.46
CA VAL A 404 -1.59 19.65 -10.89
C VAL A 404 -0.11 19.70 -11.19
N LEU A 405 0.40 18.67 -11.83
CA LEU A 405 1.78 18.59 -12.33
C LEU A 405 1.76 18.44 -13.85
N TYR A 406 2.27 19.45 -14.54
CA TYR A 406 2.58 19.39 -15.95
C TYR A 406 3.98 18.83 -16.13
N TYR A 407 4.07 17.67 -16.71
CA TYR A 407 5.33 17.00 -16.96
C TYR A 407 5.64 17.07 -18.45
N LYS A 408 6.50 18.02 -18.84
CA LYS A 408 6.81 18.34 -20.22
C LYS A 408 8.01 17.56 -20.72
N LYS A 409 7.95 17.17 -21.98
CA LYS A 409 9.08 16.67 -22.73
C LYS A 409 10.07 17.81 -22.95
N GLY A 410 11.31 17.67 -22.42
CA GLY A 410 12.45 18.56 -22.64
C GLY A 410 13.31 18.17 -23.83
#